data_e7b62c600e8eb2858090118a4858b701
#
_entry.id   e7b62c600e8eb2858090118a4858b701
#
_cell.length_a   1.000
_cell.length_b   1.000
_cell.length_c   1.000
_cell.angle_alpha   90.00
_cell.angle_beta   90.00
_cell.angle_gamma   90.00
#
_symmetry.space_group_name_H-M   'P 1'
#
loop_
_entity.id
_entity.type
_entity.pdbx_description
1 polymer ?
#
loop_
_entity_poly.entity_id
_entity_poly.type
_entity_poly.pdbx_seq_one_letter_code
_entity_poly.pdbx_strand_id
1 'polypeptide(L)'
;MTTARITARATTRSAPNRPLLRRTPPRGHSVGRWGEELTARILEANGYRILERNWRPPAGLKHEQIRGELDLIAIDPEDELVFVEVKTRSSEDFGHPFASIDRDKARRTRSLAILWCRLRENLDFPRFRIDAIAVTGTCETFTFEHLKAVA
;
A
#
# COMPACT_ATOMS: atom_id res chain seq x y z
N MET A 1 -4.36 -17.95 -3.43
CA MET A 1 -3.53 -16.75 -3.10
C MET A 1 -2.33 -16.73 -4.02
N THR A 2 -2.20 -15.72 -4.83
CA THR A 2 -1.03 -15.59 -5.71
C THR A 2 -0.06 -14.61 -5.05
N THR A 3 1.12 -15.09 -4.71
CA THR A 3 2.20 -14.25 -4.16
C THR A 3 3.16 -13.92 -5.30
N ALA A 4 3.33 -12.66 -5.62
CA ALA A 4 4.39 -12.20 -6.48
C ALA A 4 5.51 -11.62 -5.63
N ARG A 5 6.70 -12.21 -5.70
CA ARG A 5 7.91 -11.69 -5.04
C ARG A 5 8.80 -11.03 -6.08
N ILE A 6 9.03 -9.74 -5.94
CA ILE A 6 9.96 -8.99 -6.78
C ILE A 6 11.12 -8.54 -5.91
N THR A 7 12.32 -9.03 -6.21
CA THR A 7 13.54 -8.49 -5.60
C THR A 7 14.14 -7.50 -6.59
N ALA A 8 14.12 -6.22 -6.26
CA ALA A 8 14.68 -5.18 -7.10
C ALA A 8 15.93 -4.60 -6.43
N ARG A 9 17.02 -4.58 -7.20
CA ARG A 9 18.23 -3.84 -6.85
C ARG A 9 18.22 -2.57 -7.69
N ALA A 10 18.22 -1.41 -7.04
CA ALA A 10 18.34 -0.14 -7.75
C ALA A 10 19.75 -0.06 -8.38
N THR A 11 19.89 -0.41 -9.64
CA THR A 11 21.10 -0.16 -10.40
C THR A 11 21.04 1.30 -10.88
N THR A 12 21.87 2.14 -10.31
CA THR A 12 22.09 3.52 -10.81
C THR A 12 22.73 3.46 -12.20
N ARG A 13 21.92 3.42 -13.25
CA ARG A 13 22.33 3.88 -14.57
C ARG A 13 22.08 5.37 -14.65
N SER A 14 23.16 6.11 -14.81
CA SER A 14 23.20 7.55 -15.04
C SER A 14 22.30 7.93 -16.20
N ALA A 15 21.19 8.61 -15.92
CA ALA A 15 20.43 9.39 -16.88
C ALA A 15 20.19 10.78 -16.28
N PRO A 16 20.25 11.84 -17.08
CA PRO A 16 20.33 13.20 -16.58
C PRO A 16 18.98 13.69 -16.04
N ASN A 17 19.04 14.21 -14.84
CA ASN A 17 18.18 15.26 -14.30
C ASN A 17 16.70 14.94 -14.03
N ARG A 18 16.46 14.02 -13.07
CA ARG A 18 15.27 14.03 -12.24
C ARG A 18 15.69 13.73 -10.80
N PRO A 19 15.24 14.48 -9.78
CA PRO A 19 15.61 14.19 -8.39
C PRO A 19 14.96 12.88 -7.96
N LEU A 20 15.69 11.80 -8.17
CA LEU A 20 15.39 10.49 -7.60
C LEU A 20 15.62 10.55 -6.09
N LEU A 21 14.56 10.27 -5.34
CA LEU A 21 14.53 9.88 -3.94
C LEU A 21 15.73 10.35 -3.10
N ARG A 22 15.49 11.25 -2.16
CA ARG A 22 16.49 11.67 -1.16
C ARG A 22 17.21 10.45 -0.58
N ARG A 23 18.54 10.49 -0.59
CA ARG A 23 19.50 9.41 -0.27
C ARG A 23 19.53 8.96 1.20
N THR A 24 18.63 9.42 2.03
CA THR A 24 18.54 9.01 3.43
C THR A 24 17.08 8.82 3.82
N PRO A 25 16.66 7.61 4.21
CA PRO A 25 15.36 7.44 4.84
C PRO A 25 15.42 8.15 6.19
N PRO A 26 14.55 9.11 6.45
CA PRO A 26 14.43 9.72 7.75
C PRO A 26 13.92 8.69 8.77
N ARG A 27 14.24 8.85 10.05
CA ARG A 27 13.92 7.90 11.13
C ARG A 27 12.42 7.77 11.39
N GLY A 28 11.92 6.56 11.58
CA GLY A 28 10.55 6.28 12.06
C GLY A 28 9.46 6.52 11.01
N HIS A 29 8.66 7.58 11.13
CA HIS A 29 7.54 7.90 10.23
C HIS A 29 7.88 7.98 8.74
N SER A 30 9.11 8.12 8.41
CA SER A 30 9.59 8.28 7.04
C SER A 30 9.94 6.97 6.34
N VAL A 31 10.22 5.90 7.08
CA VAL A 31 10.38 4.56 6.50
C VAL A 31 9.03 4.10 5.94
N GLY A 32 7.95 4.27 6.69
CA GLY A 32 6.60 3.98 6.23
C GLY A 32 6.23 4.79 4.98
N ARG A 33 6.42 6.10 5.03
CA ARG A 33 6.13 6.99 3.89
C ARG A 33 6.94 6.66 2.65
N TRP A 34 8.21 6.29 2.81
CA TRP A 34 9.04 5.81 1.70
C TRP A 34 8.48 4.53 1.09
N GLY A 35 8.07 3.55 1.90
CA GLY A 35 7.49 2.30 1.42
C GLY A 35 6.17 2.52 0.68
N GLU A 36 5.30 3.40 1.16
CA GLU A 36 4.06 3.77 0.49
C GLU A 36 4.33 4.46 -0.86
N GLU A 37 5.27 5.39 -0.91
CA GLU A 37 5.67 6.07 -2.15
C GLU A 37 6.25 5.09 -3.16
N LEU A 38 7.15 4.20 -2.72
CA LEU A 38 7.73 3.15 -3.55
C LEU A 38 6.63 2.20 -4.08
N THR A 39 5.71 1.80 -3.21
CA THR A 39 4.59 0.94 -3.56
C THR A 39 3.71 1.58 -4.64
N ALA A 40 3.33 2.85 -4.48
CA ALA A 40 2.53 3.56 -5.46
C ALA A 40 3.21 3.56 -6.84
N ARG A 41 4.50 3.87 -6.89
CA ARG A 41 5.28 3.90 -8.15
C ARG A 41 5.39 2.51 -8.80
N ILE A 42 5.60 1.47 -8.01
CA ILE A 42 5.68 0.09 -8.54
C ILE A 42 4.32 -0.33 -9.08
N LEU A 43 3.23 -0.04 -8.39
CA LEU A 43 1.89 -0.34 -8.85
C LEU A 43 1.55 0.41 -10.14
N GLU A 44 1.82 1.71 -10.22
CA GLU A 44 1.63 2.51 -11.44
C GLU A 44 2.44 1.96 -12.61
N ALA A 45 3.70 1.58 -12.39
CA ALA A 45 4.55 0.97 -13.42
C ALA A 45 4.02 -0.40 -13.89
N ASN A 46 3.18 -1.07 -13.08
CA ASN A 46 2.51 -2.32 -13.41
C ASN A 46 1.05 -2.11 -13.87
N GLY A 47 0.68 -0.90 -14.27
CA GLY A 47 -0.61 -0.61 -14.87
C GLY A 47 -1.75 -0.33 -13.89
N TYR A 48 -1.47 -0.25 -12.59
CA TYR A 48 -2.46 0.20 -11.61
C TYR A 48 -2.69 1.70 -11.73
N ARG A 49 -3.91 2.13 -11.52
CA ARG A 49 -4.27 3.55 -11.44
C ARG A 49 -4.57 3.91 -9.99
N ILE A 50 -3.69 4.68 -9.36
CA ILE A 50 -3.89 5.12 -7.98
C ILE A 50 -5.03 6.16 -7.94
N LEU A 51 -6.05 5.89 -7.15
CA LEU A 51 -7.20 6.78 -6.94
C LEU A 51 -6.97 7.73 -5.77
N GLU A 52 -6.48 7.17 -4.65
CA GLU A 52 -6.33 7.92 -3.40
C GLU A 52 -5.24 7.31 -2.53
N ARG A 53 -4.63 8.13 -1.67
CA ARG A 53 -3.55 7.73 -0.74
C ARG A 53 -3.86 8.25 0.65
N ASN A 54 -3.51 7.47 1.66
CA ASN A 54 -3.63 7.83 3.07
C ASN A 54 -5.05 8.34 3.42
N TRP A 55 -6.07 7.65 2.91
CA TRP A 55 -7.45 8.05 3.15
C TRP A 55 -7.90 7.73 4.58
N ARG A 56 -8.55 8.70 5.17
CA ARG A 56 -9.18 8.59 6.50
C ARG A 56 -10.65 8.96 6.42
N PRO A 57 -11.51 8.32 7.22
CA PRO A 57 -12.91 8.72 7.33
C PRO A 57 -13.04 10.20 7.68
N PRO A 58 -13.94 10.94 7.02
CA PRO A 58 -14.24 12.31 7.40
C PRO A 58 -14.72 12.41 8.85
N ALA A 59 -14.31 13.47 9.56
CA ALA A 59 -14.81 13.74 10.91
C ALA A 59 -16.32 13.99 10.92
N GLY A 60 -17.00 13.57 11.99
CA GLY A 60 -18.43 13.82 12.18
C GLY A 60 -19.37 12.84 11.49
N LEU A 61 -18.86 11.77 10.90
CA LEU A 61 -19.71 10.67 10.44
C LEU A 61 -20.33 9.93 11.63
N LYS A 62 -21.62 9.55 11.50
CA LYS A 62 -22.34 8.75 12.53
C LYS A 62 -21.69 7.39 12.84
N HIS A 63 -20.66 7.02 12.09
CA HIS A 63 -19.86 5.79 12.24
C HIS A 63 -18.49 6.07 12.87
N GLU A 64 -18.44 6.92 13.90
CA GLU A 64 -17.20 7.30 14.62
C GLU A 64 -16.37 6.13 15.19
N GLN A 65 -16.93 4.92 15.19
CA GLN A 65 -16.20 3.72 15.66
C GLN A 65 -15.21 3.16 14.64
N ILE A 66 -15.29 3.56 13.36
CA ILE A 66 -14.35 3.09 12.31
C ILE A 66 -13.21 4.09 12.22
N ARG A 67 -12.14 3.79 12.96
CA ARG A 67 -10.89 4.59 12.92
C ARG A 67 -9.82 3.85 12.15
N GLY A 68 -8.99 4.60 11.46
CA GLY A 68 -7.85 4.07 10.72
C GLY A 68 -7.59 4.82 9.43
N GLU A 69 -6.72 4.26 8.64
CA GLU A 69 -6.27 4.81 7.37
C GLU A 69 -6.21 3.68 6.34
N LEU A 70 -6.53 4.00 5.10
CA LEU A 70 -6.27 3.17 3.93
C LEU A 70 -5.04 3.74 3.24
N ASP A 71 -3.96 2.96 3.15
CA ASP A 71 -2.67 3.45 2.66
C ASP A 71 -2.74 3.82 1.17
N LEU A 72 -3.29 2.92 0.33
CA LEU A 72 -3.49 3.15 -1.09
C LEU A 72 -4.83 2.57 -1.55
N ILE A 73 -5.48 3.28 -2.46
CA ILE A 73 -6.70 2.85 -3.13
C ILE A 73 -6.43 2.96 -4.63
N ALA A 74 -6.63 1.88 -5.35
CA ALA A 74 -6.25 1.79 -6.76
C ALA A 74 -7.25 0.97 -7.57
N ILE A 75 -7.19 1.13 -8.88
CA ILE A 75 -7.78 0.22 -9.87
C ILE A 75 -6.63 -0.59 -10.47
N ASP A 76 -6.77 -1.91 -10.49
CA ASP A 76 -5.78 -2.77 -11.10
C ASP A 76 -5.91 -2.83 -12.65
N PRO A 77 -4.98 -3.47 -13.37
CA PRO A 77 -5.06 -3.57 -14.83
C PRO A 77 -6.29 -4.33 -15.37
N GLU A 78 -7.02 -5.03 -14.52
CA GLU A 78 -8.23 -5.78 -14.84
C GLU A 78 -9.51 -5.03 -14.45
N ASP A 79 -9.38 -3.72 -14.16
CA ASP A 79 -10.45 -2.82 -13.71
C ASP A 79 -11.09 -3.20 -12.36
N GLU A 80 -10.39 -3.95 -11.51
CA GLU A 80 -10.84 -4.25 -10.16
C GLU A 80 -10.40 -3.19 -9.17
N LEU A 81 -11.31 -2.80 -8.27
CA LEU A 81 -10.99 -1.89 -7.15
C LEU A 81 -10.18 -2.62 -6.09
N VAL A 82 -9.04 -2.05 -5.74
CA VAL A 82 -8.07 -2.66 -4.81
C VAL A 82 -7.72 -1.68 -3.70
N PHE A 83 -7.85 -2.15 -2.46
CA PHE A 83 -7.35 -1.47 -1.28
C PHE A 83 -6.04 -2.14 -0.86
N VAL A 84 -4.98 -1.36 -0.74
CA VAL A 84 -3.64 -1.88 -0.50
C VAL A 84 -3.14 -1.43 0.86
N GLU A 85 -2.82 -2.39 1.70
CA GLU A 85 -2.11 -2.19 2.96
C GLU A 85 -0.61 -2.32 2.72
N VAL A 86 0.15 -1.31 3.12
CA VAL A 86 1.61 -1.29 2.93
C VAL A 86 2.32 -1.48 4.26
N LYS A 87 3.21 -2.45 4.32
CA LYS A 87 4.06 -2.69 5.48
C LYS A 87 5.52 -2.52 5.11
N THR A 88 6.17 -1.57 5.74
CA THR A 88 7.58 -1.27 5.49
C THR A 88 8.44 -1.60 6.70
N ARG A 89 9.56 -2.25 6.46
CA ARG A 89 10.58 -2.54 7.47
C ARG A 89 11.97 -2.27 6.91
N SER A 90 12.87 -1.78 7.76
CA SER A 90 14.28 -1.57 7.39
C SER A 90 15.09 -2.87 7.31
N SER A 91 14.68 -3.91 8.05
CA SER A 91 15.29 -5.24 8.06
C SER A 91 14.26 -6.32 8.40
N GLU A 92 14.63 -7.58 8.24
CA GLU A 92 13.82 -8.75 8.62
C GLU A 92 14.00 -9.15 10.09
N ASP A 93 14.83 -8.46 10.87
CA ASP A 93 15.17 -8.81 12.27
C ASP A 93 13.94 -8.90 13.20
N PHE A 94 12.84 -8.27 12.82
CA PHE A 94 11.57 -8.27 13.56
C PHE A 94 10.51 -9.22 12.98
N GLY A 95 10.93 -10.23 12.22
CA GLY A 95 10.04 -11.17 11.55
C GLY A 95 9.46 -10.65 10.23
N HIS A 96 8.80 -11.55 9.50
CA HIS A 96 8.25 -11.23 8.20
C HIS A 96 7.14 -10.17 8.31
N PRO A 97 7.12 -9.13 7.44
CA PRO A 97 6.13 -8.03 7.51
C PRO A 97 4.69 -8.51 7.52
N PHE A 98 4.35 -9.56 6.79
CA PHE A 98 3.00 -10.13 6.74
C PHE A 98 2.56 -10.82 8.03
N ALA A 99 3.49 -11.24 8.90
CA ALA A 99 3.15 -11.80 10.20
C ALA A 99 2.43 -10.79 11.12
N SER A 100 2.55 -9.49 10.82
CA SER A 100 1.87 -8.41 11.55
C SER A 100 0.49 -8.05 11.00
N ILE A 101 0.02 -8.71 9.94
CA ILE A 101 -1.33 -8.55 9.41
C ILE A 101 -2.21 -9.59 10.11
N ASP A 102 -2.72 -9.19 11.27
CA ASP A 102 -3.65 -10.02 12.01
C ASP A 102 -5.09 -9.90 11.47
N ARG A 103 -5.97 -10.78 11.94
CA ARG A 103 -7.38 -10.81 11.54
C ARG A 103 -8.12 -9.51 11.88
N ASP A 104 -7.76 -8.86 12.97
CA ASP A 104 -8.42 -7.63 13.41
C ASP A 104 -8.01 -6.46 12.50
N LYS A 105 -6.77 -6.43 12.05
CA LYS A 105 -6.32 -5.45 11.06
C LYS A 105 -7.00 -5.66 9.71
N ALA A 106 -7.07 -6.89 9.22
CA ALA A 106 -7.76 -7.22 7.97
C ALA A 106 -9.24 -6.84 8.04
N ARG A 107 -9.92 -7.12 9.15
CA ARG A 107 -11.32 -6.73 9.39
C ARG A 107 -11.48 -5.21 9.39
N ARG A 108 -10.58 -4.47 10.02
CA ARG A 108 -10.60 -3.00 10.06
C ARG A 108 -10.42 -2.41 8.67
N THR A 109 -9.44 -2.88 7.92
CA THR A 109 -9.21 -2.46 6.53
C THR A 109 -10.46 -2.72 5.66
N ARG A 110 -11.11 -3.87 5.82
CA ARG A 110 -12.35 -4.18 5.12
C ARG A 110 -13.49 -3.23 5.49
N SER A 111 -13.64 -2.89 6.77
CA SER A 111 -14.66 -1.94 7.22
C SER A 111 -14.43 -0.54 6.65
N LEU A 112 -13.17 -0.09 6.60
CA LEU A 112 -12.77 1.18 5.98
C LEU A 112 -13.03 1.16 4.46
N ALA A 113 -12.73 0.06 3.78
CA ALA A 113 -12.98 -0.11 2.35
C ALA A 113 -14.49 0.00 2.02
N ILE A 114 -15.32 -0.68 2.79
CA ILE A 114 -16.79 -0.60 2.66
C ILE A 114 -17.27 0.84 2.87
N LEU A 115 -16.75 1.52 3.89
CA LEU A 115 -17.12 2.92 4.17
C LEU A 115 -16.68 3.83 3.02
N TRP A 116 -15.46 3.65 2.51
CA TRP A 116 -14.97 4.41 1.36
C TRP A 116 -15.87 4.25 0.14
N CYS A 117 -16.30 3.02 -0.18
CA CYS A 117 -17.23 2.76 -1.28
C CYS A 117 -18.60 3.43 -1.05
N ARG A 118 -19.15 3.35 0.17
CA ARG A 118 -20.46 3.93 0.50
C ARG A 118 -20.49 5.45 0.43
N LEU A 119 -19.38 6.13 0.65
CA LEU A 119 -19.27 7.58 0.55
C LEU A 119 -19.18 8.10 -0.89
N ARG A 120 -19.10 7.20 -1.86
CA ARG A 120 -18.98 7.52 -3.30
C ARG A 120 -20.14 6.92 -4.08
N GLU A 121 -21.23 7.67 -4.16
CA GLU A 121 -22.50 7.26 -4.75
C GLU A 121 -22.40 6.89 -6.25
N ASN A 122 -21.38 7.35 -6.96
CA ASN A 122 -21.21 7.16 -8.39
C ASN A 122 -20.17 6.07 -8.76
N LEU A 123 -19.67 5.31 -7.79
CA LEU A 123 -18.74 4.23 -8.06
C LEU A 123 -19.50 2.89 -8.08
N ASP A 124 -19.71 2.37 -9.28
CA ASP A 124 -20.28 1.05 -9.50
C ASP A 124 -19.16 -0.01 -9.44
N PHE A 125 -18.62 -0.22 -8.23
CA PHE A 125 -17.71 -1.33 -7.98
C PHE A 125 -18.45 -2.43 -7.21
N PRO A 126 -18.98 -3.44 -7.89
CA PRO A 126 -19.71 -4.54 -7.24
C PRO A 126 -18.80 -5.40 -6.36
N ARG A 127 -17.50 -5.32 -6.59
CA ARG A 127 -16.47 -6.09 -5.87
C ARG A 127 -15.24 -5.24 -5.65
N PHE A 128 -14.55 -5.53 -4.55
CA PHE A 128 -13.23 -5.01 -4.30
C PHE A 128 -12.34 -6.10 -3.67
N ARG A 129 -11.06 -5.91 -3.79
CA ARG A 129 -10.03 -6.78 -3.23
C ARG A 129 -9.19 -6.00 -2.22
N ILE A 130 -8.73 -6.69 -1.19
CA ILE A 130 -7.74 -6.15 -0.26
C ILE A 130 -6.43 -6.89 -0.50
N ASP A 131 -5.39 -6.13 -0.78
CA ASP A 131 -4.05 -6.63 -1.00
C ASP A 131 -3.12 -6.16 0.11
N ALA A 132 -2.06 -6.91 0.35
CA ALA A 132 -0.99 -6.53 1.26
C ALA A 132 0.34 -6.45 0.51
N ILE A 133 1.10 -5.41 0.78
CA ILE A 133 2.43 -5.22 0.22
C ILE A 133 3.43 -5.07 1.35
N ALA A 134 4.49 -5.88 1.28
CA ALA A 134 5.64 -5.79 2.17
C ALA A 134 6.83 -5.19 1.42
N VAL A 135 7.40 -4.15 2.00
CA VAL A 135 8.65 -3.53 1.56
C VAL A 135 9.67 -3.70 2.67
N THR A 136 10.77 -4.40 2.39
CA THR A 136 11.83 -4.61 3.38
C THR A 136 13.17 -4.16 2.81
N GLY A 137 13.90 -3.35 3.56
CA GLY A 137 15.22 -2.85 3.18
C GLY A 137 15.34 -1.35 3.16
N THR A 138 16.16 -0.85 2.26
CA THR A 138 16.51 0.57 2.11
C THR A 138 16.24 1.05 0.68
N CYS A 139 16.36 2.35 0.44
CA CYS A 139 16.21 2.91 -0.91
C CYS A 139 17.27 2.41 -1.92
N GLU A 140 18.37 1.83 -1.45
CA GLU A 140 19.42 1.27 -2.31
C GLU A 140 19.19 -0.21 -2.62
N THR A 141 18.64 -0.95 -1.66
CA THR A 141 18.36 -2.39 -1.80
C THR A 141 17.13 -2.74 -1.01
N PHE A 142 16.12 -3.26 -1.66
CA PHE A 142 14.87 -3.66 -1.03
C PHE A 142 14.27 -4.90 -1.66
N THR A 143 13.43 -5.59 -0.90
CA THR A 143 12.51 -6.60 -1.39
C THR A 143 11.11 -6.03 -1.41
N PHE A 144 10.33 -6.41 -2.40
CA PHE A 144 8.93 -6.03 -2.57
C PHE A 144 8.11 -7.31 -2.75
N GLU A 145 7.16 -7.51 -1.90
CA GLU A 145 6.28 -8.67 -1.96
C GLU A 145 4.82 -8.20 -2.00
N HIS A 146 4.06 -8.71 -2.95
CA HIS A 146 2.64 -8.39 -3.14
C HIS A 146 1.81 -9.65 -2.92
N LEU A 147 0.96 -9.61 -1.92
CA LEU A 147 -0.05 -10.62 -1.60
C LEU A 147 -1.41 -10.11 -2.03
N LYS A 148 -2.02 -10.75 -3.01
CA LYS A 148 -3.37 -10.41 -3.48
C LYS A 148 -4.43 -11.14 -2.67
N ALA A 149 -5.57 -10.50 -2.48
CA ALA A 149 -6.77 -11.05 -1.85
C ALA A 149 -6.53 -11.59 -0.43
N VAL A 150 -5.98 -10.76 0.46
CA VAL A 150 -5.69 -11.14 1.86
C VAL A 150 -6.91 -11.07 2.77
N ALA A 151 -8.00 -10.41 2.35
CA ALA A 151 -9.28 -10.32 3.07
C ALA A 151 -10.45 -10.00 2.13
#